data_900eb2332f5cc0fa46e5ba45494cb137
#
_entry.id   900eb2332f5cc0fa46e5ba45494cb137
#
_cell.length_a   1.000
_cell.length_b   1.000
_cell.length_c   1.000
_cell.angle_alpha   90.00
_cell.angle_beta   90.00
_cell.angle_gamma   90.00
#
_symmetry.space_group_name_H-M   'P 1'
#
loop_
_entity.id
_entity.type
_entity.pdbx_description
1 polymer ?
#
loop_
_entity_poly.entity_id
_entity_poly.type
_entity_poly.pdbx_seq_one_letter_code
_entity_poly.pdbx_strand_id
1 'polypeptide(L)'
;MTKFEFFFDVSSPWTYLAFSQVEDVAVRCGVEIIWKPILVGGVFNSVNETVYEQRANPHPVKGRYYVKDLRDWAQFCDVKIGNPPVFPVRAVTIMRACFVALDAGCLPAFAKAAFEAYWGDLKDISQPEEIAAIAQSVGLDVGHLAAAIQSDDVKARLRDNTEELIARGGFGSPTMFINEQDMYFGNDRLVLVEAALMAAQNQKTQA
;
A
#
# COMPACT_ATOMS: atom_id res chain seq x y z
N MET A 1 22.10 -7.82 6.01
CA MET A 1 20.81 -7.50 6.63
C MET A 1 19.71 -8.10 5.77
N THR A 2 18.64 -8.65 6.34
CA THR A 2 17.50 -9.16 5.54
C THR A 2 16.71 -7.95 5.04
N LYS A 3 16.50 -7.88 3.73
CA LYS A 3 15.69 -6.82 3.11
C LYS A 3 14.23 -7.23 3.14
N PHE A 4 13.35 -6.32 3.58
CA PHE A 4 11.90 -6.50 3.53
C PHE A 4 11.27 -5.28 2.84
N GLU A 5 10.72 -5.48 1.64
CA GLU A 5 10.12 -4.44 0.82
C GLU A 5 8.61 -4.58 0.82
N PHE A 6 7.90 -3.47 0.99
CA PHE A 6 6.45 -3.42 1.00
C PHE A 6 5.95 -2.44 -0.08
N PHE A 7 5.46 -2.99 -1.19
CA PHE A 7 4.86 -2.24 -2.30
C PHE A 7 3.39 -2.01 -2.04
N PHE A 8 2.97 -0.74 -2.00
CA PHE A 8 1.64 -0.38 -1.56
C PHE A 8 1.01 0.78 -2.35
N ASP A 9 -0.33 0.77 -2.42
CA ASP A 9 -1.17 1.86 -2.92
C ASP A 9 -2.36 2.04 -1.97
N VAL A 10 -2.59 3.27 -1.50
CA VAL A 10 -3.66 3.59 -0.54
C VAL A 10 -5.07 3.37 -1.10
N SER A 11 -5.22 3.27 -2.42
CA SER A 11 -6.51 2.99 -3.07
C SER A 11 -6.93 1.52 -3.02
N SER A 12 -6.12 0.63 -2.41
CA SER A 12 -6.44 -0.78 -2.24
C SER A 12 -6.89 -1.10 -0.80
N PRO A 13 -8.10 -1.65 -0.59
CA PRO A 13 -8.55 -2.03 0.75
C PRO A 13 -7.74 -3.21 1.32
N TRP A 14 -7.29 -4.14 0.46
CA TRP A 14 -6.42 -5.23 0.86
C TRP A 14 -5.04 -4.75 1.30
N THR A 15 -4.58 -3.66 0.71
CA THR A 15 -3.34 -2.99 1.16
C THR A 15 -3.52 -2.34 2.52
N TYR A 16 -4.67 -1.72 2.78
CA TYR A 16 -4.97 -1.17 4.12
C TYR A 16 -4.92 -2.24 5.21
N LEU A 17 -5.52 -3.41 4.96
CA LEU A 17 -5.48 -4.56 5.87
C LEU A 17 -4.05 -5.05 6.13
N ALA A 18 -3.24 -5.15 5.10
CA ALA A 18 -1.83 -5.54 5.27
C ALA A 18 -1.03 -4.45 6.00
N PHE A 19 -1.27 -3.19 5.63
CA PHE A 19 -0.58 -2.04 6.21
C PHE A 19 -0.82 -1.92 7.71
N SER A 20 -2.04 -2.21 8.19
CA SER A 20 -2.37 -2.17 9.62
C SER A 20 -1.63 -3.20 10.48
N GLN A 21 -0.96 -4.19 9.86
CA GLN A 21 -0.31 -5.29 10.56
C GLN A 21 1.20 -5.40 10.27
N VAL A 22 1.66 -4.83 9.13
CA VAL A 22 3.01 -5.09 8.62
C VAL A 22 4.13 -4.55 9.52
N GLU A 23 3.89 -3.42 10.20
CA GLU A 23 4.87 -2.86 11.14
C GLU A 23 5.09 -3.79 12.34
N ASP A 24 4.03 -4.36 12.89
CA ASP A 24 4.13 -5.33 13.98
C ASP A 24 4.87 -6.61 13.56
N VAL A 25 4.65 -7.08 12.33
CA VAL A 25 5.40 -8.20 11.74
C VAL A 25 6.89 -7.85 11.65
N ALA A 26 7.21 -6.67 11.13
CA ALA A 26 8.60 -6.22 11.00
C ALA A 26 9.29 -6.10 12.36
N VAL A 27 8.60 -5.55 13.37
CA VAL A 27 9.11 -5.45 14.74
C VAL A 27 9.39 -6.83 15.35
N ARG A 28 8.43 -7.76 15.24
CA ARG A 28 8.62 -9.14 15.74
C ARG A 28 9.78 -9.88 15.06
N CYS A 29 9.99 -9.56 13.79
CA CYS A 29 11.11 -10.13 13.01
C CYS A 29 12.41 -9.34 13.14
N GLY A 30 12.45 -8.18 13.81
CA GLY A 30 13.65 -7.35 13.93
C GLY A 30 14.20 -6.88 12.58
N VAL A 31 13.33 -6.53 11.63
CA VAL A 31 13.68 -6.01 10.31
C VAL A 31 13.07 -4.63 10.08
N GLU A 32 13.71 -3.84 9.24
CA GLU A 32 13.15 -2.57 8.77
C GLU A 32 12.37 -2.77 7.48
N ILE A 33 11.27 -2.01 7.32
CA ILE A 33 10.46 -2.03 6.11
C ILE A 33 11.04 -1.02 5.12
N ILE A 34 11.34 -1.47 3.91
CA ILE A 34 11.62 -0.60 2.77
C ILE A 34 10.27 -0.29 2.10
N TRP A 35 9.77 0.90 2.36
CA TRP A 35 8.50 1.34 1.83
C TRP A 35 8.58 1.69 0.34
N LYS A 36 7.71 1.12 -0.45
CA LYS A 36 7.64 1.26 -1.91
C LYS A 36 6.26 1.75 -2.36
N PRO A 37 5.97 3.06 -2.29
CA PRO A 37 4.74 3.60 -2.88
C PRO A 37 4.68 3.31 -4.37
N ILE A 38 3.55 2.80 -4.87
CA ILE A 38 3.30 2.48 -6.27
C ILE A 38 1.97 3.06 -6.76
N LEU A 39 1.71 2.97 -8.05
CA LEU A 39 0.39 3.22 -8.63
C LEU A 39 -0.20 1.89 -9.12
N VAL A 40 -1.13 1.32 -8.34
CA VAL A 40 -1.72 0.01 -8.65
C VAL A 40 -2.49 0.01 -9.97
N GLY A 41 -3.09 1.15 -10.37
CA GLY A 41 -3.70 1.31 -11.69
C GLY A 41 -2.69 1.14 -12.83
N GLY A 42 -1.45 1.61 -12.65
CA GLY A 42 -0.36 1.38 -13.61
C GLY A 42 0.00 -0.10 -13.74
N VAL A 43 0.05 -0.81 -12.61
CA VAL A 43 0.26 -2.28 -12.59
C VAL A 43 -0.86 -3.01 -13.32
N PHE A 44 -2.12 -2.66 -13.03
CA PHE A 44 -3.27 -3.31 -13.70
C PHE A 44 -3.26 -3.09 -15.21
N ASN A 45 -2.97 -1.87 -15.66
CA ASN A 45 -2.90 -1.56 -17.10
C ASN A 45 -1.79 -2.33 -17.84
N SER A 46 -0.75 -2.74 -17.13
CA SER A 46 0.40 -3.40 -17.76
C SER A 46 0.31 -4.92 -17.74
N VAL A 47 -0.15 -5.50 -16.62
CA VAL A 47 -0.03 -6.97 -16.42
C VAL A 47 -1.27 -7.63 -15.84
N ASN A 48 -2.32 -6.87 -15.49
CA ASN A 48 -3.52 -7.44 -14.85
C ASN A 48 -4.83 -6.72 -15.26
N GLU A 49 -5.03 -6.50 -16.55
CA GLU A 49 -6.22 -5.81 -17.08
C GLU A 49 -7.54 -6.51 -16.75
N THR A 50 -7.51 -7.83 -16.50
CA THR A 50 -8.70 -8.62 -16.12
C THR A 50 -9.41 -8.10 -14.84
N VAL A 51 -8.71 -7.34 -14.01
CA VAL A 51 -9.29 -6.67 -12.82
C VAL A 51 -10.44 -5.75 -13.23
N TYR A 52 -10.31 -5.03 -14.35
CA TYR A 52 -11.35 -4.10 -14.81
C TYR A 52 -12.60 -4.84 -15.26
N GLU A 53 -12.45 -5.94 -15.98
CA GLU A 53 -13.56 -6.80 -16.40
C GLU A 53 -14.27 -7.41 -15.19
N GLN A 54 -13.53 -7.92 -14.21
CA GLN A 54 -14.08 -8.48 -12.97
C GLN A 54 -14.83 -7.43 -12.13
N ARG A 55 -14.39 -6.17 -12.16
CA ARG A 55 -15.09 -5.06 -11.48
C ARG A 55 -16.36 -4.65 -12.21
N ALA A 56 -16.33 -4.60 -13.55
CA ALA A 56 -17.49 -4.26 -14.37
C ALA A 56 -18.57 -5.36 -14.33
N ASN A 57 -18.15 -6.63 -14.31
CA ASN A 57 -19.02 -7.81 -14.34
C ASN A 57 -18.67 -8.77 -13.19
N PRO A 58 -18.96 -8.41 -11.92
CA PRO A 58 -18.62 -9.25 -10.79
C PRO A 58 -19.38 -10.56 -10.81
N HIS A 59 -18.67 -11.67 -10.64
CA HIS A 59 -19.29 -12.98 -10.54
C HIS A 59 -20.24 -13.03 -9.33
N PRO A 60 -21.54 -13.38 -9.49
CA PRO A 60 -22.55 -13.21 -8.43
C PRO A 60 -22.23 -13.92 -7.11
N VAL A 61 -21.62 -15.10 -7.18
CA VAL A 61 -21.25 -15.89 -5.98
C VAL A 61 -19.95 -15.37 -5.38
N LYS A 62 -18.90 -15.22 -6.20
CA LYS A 62 -17.59 -14.72 -5.73
C LYS A 62 -17.66 -13.29 -5.24
N GLY A 63 -18.46 -12.41 -5.88
CA GLY A 63 -18.64 -11.03 -5.46
C GLY A 63 -19.26 -10.91 -4.06
N ARG A 64 -20.25 -11.75 -3.73
CA ARG A 64 -20.83 -11.79 -2.37
C ARG A 64 -19.82 -12.27 -1.34
N TYR A 65 -19.02 -13.27 -1.67
CA TYR A 65 -17.96 -13.74 -0.79
C TYR A 65 -16.89 -12.68 -0.59
N TYR A 66 -16.45 -12.00 -1.65
CA TYR A 66 -15.47 -10.91 -1.59
C TYR A 66 -15.88 -9.80 -0.60
N VAL A 67 -17.16 -9.38 -0.63
CA VAL A 67 -17.68 -8.36 0.30
C VAL A 67 -17.65 -8.86 1.74
N LYS A 68 -18.03 -10.14 1.96
CA LYS A 68 -17.95 -10.76 3.28
C LYS A 68 -16.50 -10.85 3.77
N ASP A 69 -15.61 -11.34 2.92
CA ASP A 69 -14.20 -11.55 3.22
C ASP A 69 -13.49 -10.25 3.62
N LEU A 70 -13.71 -9.18 2.85
CA LEU A 70 -13.17 -7.85 3.16
C LEU A 70 -13.67 -7.34 4.52
N ARG A 71 -14.95 -7.53 4.84
CA ARG A 71 -15.53 -7.13 6.13
C ARG A 71 -14.94 -7.93 7.28
N ASP A 72 -14.82 -9.25 7.13
CA ASP A 72 -14.30 -10.13 8.17
C ASP A 72 -12.81 -9.81 8.46
N TRP A 73 -12.04 -9.55 7.41
CA TRP A 73 -10.66 -9.08 7.55
C TRP A 73 -10.57 -7.70 8.20
N ALA A 74 -11.45 -6.76 7.85
CA ALA A 74 -11.48 -5.43 8.47
C ALA A 74 -11.76 -5.54 9.97
N GLN A 75 -12.69 -6.41 10.36
CA GLN A 75 -12.98 -6.68 11.77
C GLN A 75 -11.79 -7.36 12.48
N PHE A 76 -11.14 -8.31 11.84
CA PHE A 76 -9.95 -8.99 12.40
C PHE A 76 -8.78 -8.03 12.62
N CYS A 77 -8.57 -7.09 11.68
CA CYS A 77 -7.51 -6.10 11.74
C CYS A 77 -7.87 -4.85 12.59
N ASP A 78 -9.08 -4.79 13.15
CA ASP A 78 -9.61 -3.63 13.87
C ASP A 78 -9.53 -2.32 13.08
N VAL A 79 -9.87 -2.39 11.78
CA VAL A 79 -9.91 -1.23 10.89
C VAL A 79 -11.30 -1.04 10.30
N LYS A 80 -11.68 0.23 10.05
CA LYS A 80 -12.94 0.56 9.42
C LYS A 80 -12.77 0.66 7.91
N ILE A 81 -13.49 -0.20 7.17
CA ILE A 81 -13.55 -0.15 5.71
C ILE A 81 -15.00 -0.02 5.26
N GLY A 82 -15.30 1.10 4.61
CA GLY A 82 -16.60 1.37 4.00
C GLY A 82 -16.54 1.34 2.47
N ASN A 83 -17.57 1.92 1.85
CA ASN A 83 -17.66 2.05 0.39
C ASN A 83 -17.47 3.52 0.01
N PRO A 84 -16.27 3.95 -0.37
CA PRO A 84 -16.02 5.33 -0.77
C PRO A 84 -16.91 5.76 -1.94
N PRO A 85 -17.47 6.98 -1.92
CA PRO A 85 -18.35 7.47 -3.00
C PRO A 85 -17.61 7.63 -4.34
N VAL A 86 -16.28 7.84 -4.29
CA VAL A 86 -15.40 7.88 -5.46
C VAL A 86 -14.52 6.64 -5.45
N PHE A 87 -14.92 5.62 -6.21
CA PHE A 87 -14.14 4.38 -6.38
C PHE A 87 -14.22 3.90 -7.85
N PRO A 88 -13.09 3.63 -8.50
CA PRO A 88 -11.71 3.82 -8.02
C PRO A 88 -11.32 5.30 -7.93
N VAL A 89 -10.56 5.64 -6.90
CA VAL A 89 -10.03 7.00 -6.74
C VAL A 89 -8.79 7.23 -7.59
N ARG A 90 -8.58 8.48 -8.02
CA ARG A 90 -7.34 8.88 -8.70
C ARG A 90 -6.22 9.10 -7.67
N ALA A 91 -5.49 8.05 -7.32
CA ALA A 91 -4.52 8.05 -6.24
C ALA A 91 -3.15 8.68 -6.57
N VAL A 92 -2.92 9.16 -7.81
CA VAL A 92 -1.58 9.64 -8.24
C VAL A 92 -1.00 10.68 -7.29
N THR A 93 -1.80 11.67 -6.89
CA THR A 93 -1.32 12.80 -6.07
C THR A 93 -1.00 12.35 -4.65
N ILE A 94 -1.88 11.57 -4.01
CA ILE A 94 -1.65 11.06 -2.66
C ILE A 94 -0.46 10.08 -2.63
N MET A 95 -0.27 9.25 -3.67
CA MET A 95 0.88 8.35 -3.75
C MET A 95 2.20 9.09 -3.97
N ARG A 96 2.21 10.24 -4.66
CA ARG A 96 3.35 11.16 -4.69
C ARG A 96 3.62 11.78 -3.33
N ALA A 97 2.57 12.16 -2.59
CA ALA A 97 2.70 12.68 -1.25
C ALA A 97 3.33 11.67 -0.28
N CYS A 98 3.12 10.36 -0.49
CA CYS A 98 3.81 9.32 0.27
C CYS A 98 5.34 9.40 0.16
N PHE A 99 5.91 9.83 -0.98
CA PHE A 99 7.36 10.01 -1.09
C PHE A 99 7.85 11.22 -0.28
N VAL A 100 7.08 12.30 -0.26
CA VAL A 100 7.43 13.48 0.57
C VAL A 100 7.36 13.10 2.05
N ALA A 101 6.37 12.33 2.46
CA ALA A 101 6.26 11.81 3.81
C ALA A 101 7.39 10.81 4.16
N LEU A 102 7.85 10.01 3.17
CA LEU A 102 8.99 9.10 3.33
C LEU A 102 10.28 9.89 3.59
N ASP A 103 10.52 10.94 2.82
CA ASP A 103 11.71 11.80 2.96
C ASP A 103 11.69 12.57 4.29
N ALA A 104 10.51 12.90 4.79
CA ALA A 104 10.31 13.53 6.10
C ALA A 104 10.31 12.54 7.28
N GLY A 105 10.45 11.22 7.04
CA GLY A 105 10.45 10.19 8.08
C GLY A 105 9.09 9.92 8.74
N CYS A 106 7.98 10.37 8.14
CA CYS A 106 6.63 10.20 8.70
C CYS A 106 5.68 9.39 7.81
N LEU A 107 6.22 8.64 6.83
CA LEU A 107 5.40 7.87 5.89
C LEU A 107 4.39 6.93 6.57
N PRO A 108 4.73 6.13 7.59
CA PRO A 108 3.74 5.24 8.19
C PRO A 108 2.53 5.99 8.74
N ALA A 109 2.74 7.10 9.44
CA ALA A 109 1.67 7.94 9.97
C ALA A 109 0.85 8.58 8.84
N PHE A 110 1.49 9.10 7.80
CA PHE A 110 0.83 9.70 6.65
C PHE A 110 -0.02 8.67 5.89
N ALA A 111 0.53 7.51 5.57
CA ALA A 111 -0.19 6.47 4.84
C ALA A 111 -1.37 5.91 5.66
N LYS A 112 -1.19 5.73 6.98
CA LYS A 112 -2.28 5.35 7.88
C LYS A 112 -3.42 6.36 7.81
N ALA A 113 -3.13 7.65 7.96
CA ALA A 113 -4.14 8.71 7.89
C ALA A 113 -4.82 8.76 6.51
N ALA A 114 -4.09 8.49 5.42
CA ALA A 114 -4.65 8.41 4.08
C ALA A 114 -5.60 7.21 3.91
N PHE A 115 -5.25 6.04 4.43
CA PHE A 115 -6.13 4.86 4.45
C PHE A 115 -7.40 5.11 5.26
N GLU A 116 -7.25 5.68 6.47
CA GLU A 116 -8.37 6.02 7.35
C GLU A 116 -9.32 7.03 6.70
N ALA A 117 -8.78 8.10 6.10
CA ALA A 117 -9.56 9.10 5.40
C ALA A 117 -10.37 8.49 4.25
N TYR A 118 -9.74 7.65 3.42
CA TYR A 118 -10.40 7.09 2.25
C TYR A 118 -11.35 5.94 2.60
N TRP A 119 -10.88 4.92 3.33
CA TRP A 119 -11.67 3.72 3.60
C TRP A 119 -12.54 3.83 4.85
N GLY A 120 -12.08 4.55 5.87
CA GLY A 120 -12.80 4.74 7.14
C GLY A 120 -13.80 5.87 7.10
N ASP A 121 -13.35 7.06 6.69
CA ASP A 121 -14.14 8.30 6.69
C ASP A 121 -14.80 8.59 5.34
N LEU A 122 -14.52 7.77 4.32
CA LEU A 122 -15.11 7.82 2.98
C LEU A 122 -14.87 9.15 2.24
N LYS A 123 -13.72 9.77 2.49
CA LYS A 123 -13.31 11.03 1.88
C LYS A 123 -12.68 10.81 0.51
N ASP A 124 -12.82 11.78 -0.37
CA ASP A 124 -12.16 11.76 -1.68
C ASP A 124 -10.71 12.24 -1.57
N ILE A 125 -9.78 11.31 -1.37
CA ILE A 125 -8.33 11.60 -1.26
C ILE A 125 -7.66 12.04 -2.56
N SER A 126 -8.40 12.21 -3.64
CA SER A 126 -7.89 12.89 -4.84
C SER A 126 -7.95 14.41 -4.72
N GLN A 127 -8.72 14.93 -3.76
CA GLN A 127 -8.91 16.37 -3.56
C GLN A 127 -7.70 16.98 -2.83
N PRO A 128 -7.18 18.13 -3.31
CA PRO A 128 -6.04 18.79 -2.69
C PRO A 128 -6.26 19.13 -1.20
N GLU A 129 -7.50 19.47 -0.83
CA GLU A 129 -7.87 19.84 0.54
C GLU A 129 -7.74 18.65 1.50
N GLU A 130 -8.15 17.46 1.07
CA GLU A 130 -8.03 16.25 1.88
C GLU A 130 -6.57 15.82 2.02
N ILE A 131 -5.77 15.93 0.95
CA ILE A 131 -4.33 15.64 1.01
C ILE A 131 -3.62 16.63 1.96
N ALA A 132 -3.99 17.91 1.92
CA ALA A 132 -3.47 18.93 2.81
C ALA A 132 -3.85 18.65 4.28
N ALA A 133 -5.09 18.26 4.54
CA ALA A 133 -5.56 17.90 5.89
C ALA A 133 -4.81 16.68 6.45
N ILE A 134 -4.59 15.64 5.63
CA ILE A 134 -3.79 14.47 5.99
C ILE A 134 -2.34 14.89 6.30
N ALA A 135 -1.73 15.73 5.47
CA ALA A 135 -0.37 16.22 5.68
C ALA A 135 -0.23 16.99 7.00
N GLN A 136 -1.18 17.89 7.27
CA GLN A 136 -1.22 18.67 8.52
C GLN A 136 -1.35 17.77 9.75
N SER A 137 -2.17 16.70 9.68
CA SER A 137 -2.39 15.79 10.82
C SER A 137 -1.12 15.07 11.27
N VAL A 138 -0.11 14.95 10.38
CA VAL A 138 1.17 14.31 10.66
C VAL A 138 2.33 15.30 10.73
N GLY A 139 2.04 16.61 10.74
CA GLY A 139 3.04 17.67 10.89
C GLY A 139 3.85 18.00 9.63
N LEU A 140 3.40 17.55 8.43
CA LEU A 140 4.04 17.93 7.18
C LEU A 140 3.67 19.36 6.78
N ASP A 141 4.65 20.10 6.28
CA ASP A 141 4.44 21.41 5.67
C ASP A 141 3.68 21.29 4.35
N VAL A 142 2.46 21.84 4.31
CA VAL A 142 1.56 21.75 3.14
C VAL A 142 2.11 22.50 1.95
N GLY A 143 2.79 23.63 2.16
CA GLY A 143 3.38 24.40 1.08
C GLY A 143 4.54 23.64 0.40
N HIS A 144 5.40 23.04 1.23
CA HIS A 144 6.46 22.16 0.74
C HIS A 144 5.88 20.94 0.01
N LEU A 145 4.89 20.28 0.60
CA LEU A 145 4.22 19.14 -0.03
C LEU A 145 3.67 19.48 -1.42
N ALA A 146 2.91 20.60 -1.53
CA ALA A 146 2.28 21.03 -2.78
C ALA A 146 3.31 21.28 -3.90
N ALA A 147 4.49 21.80 -3.57
CA ALA A 147 5.58 21.97 -4.52
C ALA A 147 6.27 20.64 -4.86
N ALA A 148 6.59 19.83 -3.85
CA ALA A 148 7.35 18.59 -4.01
C ALA A 148 6.63 17.53 -4.84
N ILE A 149 5.32 17.37 -4.67
CA ILE A 149 4.51 16.41 -5.47
C ILE A 149 4.47 16.72 -6.97
N GLN A 150 4.84 17.95 -7.37
CA GLN A 150 4.93 18.35 -8.77
C GLN A 150 6.35 18.19 -9.34
N SER A 151 7.35 17.92 -8.51
CA SER A 151 8.73 17.74 -8.95
C SER A 151 8.87 16.51 -9.87
N ASP A 152 9.82 16.58 -10.78
CA ASP A 152 10.08 15.47 -11.70
C ASP A 152 10.71 14.28 -10.95
N ASP A 153 11.43 14.52 -9.85
CA ASP A 153 11.97 13.48 -8.98
C ASP A 153 10.85 12.62 -8.38
N VAL A 154 9.89 13.23 -7.69
CA VAL A 154 8.78 12.49 -7.04
C VAL A 154 7.92 11.76 -8.08
N LYS A 155 7.70 12.38 -9.27
CA LYS A 155 7.01 11.72 -10.38
C LYS A 155 7.77 10.49 -10.88
N ALA A 156 9.10 10.63 -11.03
CA ALA A 156 9.96 9.54 -11.46
C ALA A 156 9.95 8.40 -10.44
N ARG A 157 10.13 8.68 -9.15
CA ARG A 157 10.14 7.68 -8.09
C ARG A 157 8.85 6.84 -8.07
N LEU A 158 7.68 7.46 -8.24
CA LEU A 158 6.41 6.74 -8.30
C LEU A 158 6.33 5.83 -9.53
N ARG A 159 6.77 6.32 -10.68
CA ARG A 159 6.84 5.51 -11.91
C ARG A 159 7.82 4.36 -11.72
N ASP A 160 9.03 4.65 -11.29
CA ASP A 160 10.12 3.69 -11.20
C ASP A 160 9.80 2.56 -10.21
N ASN A 161 9.20 2.86 -9.03
CA ASN A 161 8.72 1.82 -8.12
C ASN A 161 7.60 0.96 -8.76
N THR A 162 6.72 1.57 -9.55
CA THR A 162 5.63 0.85 -10.22
C THR A 162 6.20 -0.08 -11.30
N GLU A 163 7.14 0.41 -12.11
CA GLU A 163 7.83 -0.36 -13.14
C GLU A 163 8.71 -1.47 -12.52
N GLU A 164 9.41 -1.18 -11.41
CA GLU A 164 10.18 -2.17 -10.65
C GLU A 164 9.29 -3.33 -10.19
N LEU A 165 8.13 -3.04 -9.60
CA LEU A 165 7.18 -4.07 -9.19
C LEU A 165 6.76 -4.96 -10.36
N ILE A 166 6.41 -4.36 -11.50
CA ILE A 166 6.00 -5.08 -12.71
C ILE A 166 7.15 -5.97 -13.23
N ALA A 167 8.36 -5.40 -13.34
CA ALA A 167 9.53 -6.11 -13.83
C ALA A 167 9.90 -7.33 -12.95
N ARG A 168 9.60 -7.25 -11.64
CA ARG A 168 9.83 -8.34 -10.68
C ARG A 168 8.65 -9.33 -10.58
N GLY A 169 7.65 -9.22 -11.47
CA GLY A 169 6.51 -10.13 -11.55
C GLY A 169 5.34 -9.78 -10.62
N GLY A 170 5.35 -8.61 -9.99
CA GLY A 170 4.21 -8.15 -9.19
C GLY A 170 3.03 -7.75 -10.08
N PHE A 171 1.82 -8.03 -9.63
CA PHE A 171 0.59 -7.85 -10.41
C PHE A 171 -0.55 -7.14 -9.64
N GLY A 172 -0.23 -6.58 -8.47
CA GLY A 172 -1.21 -5.86 -7.63
C GLY A 172 -0.62 -5.31 -6.35
N SER A 173 -1.49 -4.90 -5.43
CA SER A 173 -1.14 -4.32 -4.13
C SER A 173 -2.03 -4.92 -3.02
N PRO A 174 -1.48 -5.30 -1.83
CA PRO A 174 -0.08 -5.19 -1.47
C PRO A 174 0.77 -6.29 -2.11
N THR A 175 2.02 -5.98 -2.44
CA THR A 175 3.04 -6.97 -2.79
C THR A 175 4.27 -6.76 -1.91
N MET A 176 4.84 -7.83 -1.41
CA MET A 176 5.99 -7.82 -0.52
C MET A 176 7.11 -8.66 -1.11
N PHE A 177 8.36 -8.24 -0.89
CA PHE A 177 9.52 -9.04 -1.24
C PHE A 177 10.45 -9.20 -0.06
N ILE A 178 11.01 -10.41 0.08
CA ILE A 178 12.09 -10.70 0.99
C ILE A 178 13.35 -10.98 0.16
N ASN A 179 14.44 -10.29 0.49
CA ASN A 179 15.72 -10.39 -0.20
C ASN A 179 15.59 -10.25 -1.73
N GLU A 180 14.73 -9.34 -2.19
CA GLU A 180 14.53 -8.94 -3.60
C GLU A 180 13.86 -9.99 -4.51
N GLN A 181 13.77 -11.25 -4.12
CA GLN A 181 13.29 -12.32 -5.00
C GLN A 181 12.08 -13.07 -4.48
N ASP A 182 11.94 -13.23 -3.17
CA ASP A 182 10.88 -14.03 -2.57
C ASP A 182 9.62 -13.17 -2.43
N MET A 183 8.66 -13.35 -3.35
CA MET A 183 7.48 -12.52 -3.52
C MET A 183 6.25 -13.08 -2.81
N TYR A 184 5.53 -12.21 -2.13
CA TYR A 184 4.23 -12.48 -1.51
C TYR A 184 3.21 -11.43 -1.95
N PHE A 185 1.99 -11.86 -2.26
CA PHE A 185 0.90 -10.98 -2.68
C PHE A 185 -0.35 -11.19 -1.83
N GLY A 186 -0.90 -10.11 -1.28
CA GLY A 186 -2.13 -10.10 -0.48
C GLY A 186 -1.88 -9.95 1.03
N ASN A 187 -2.90 -9.45 1.74
CA ASN A 187 -2.85 -9.25 3.19
C ASN A 187 -2.75 -10.57 3.97
N ASP A 188 -3.39 -11.61 3.49
CA ASP A 188 -3.44 -12.94 4.08
C ASP A 188 -2.11 -13.71 3.99
N ARG A 189 -1.11 -13.16 3.30
CA ARG A 189 0.24 -13.71 3.20
C ARG A 189 1.20 -13.20 4.28
N LEU A 190 0.79 -12.26 5.12
CA LEU A 190 1.66 -11.73 6.19
C LEU A 190 2.16 -12.82 7.14
N VAL A 191 1.37 -13.85 7.41
CA VAL A 191 1.81 -15.01 8.22
C VAL A 191 2.95 -15.77 7.56
N LEU A 192 2.94 -15.90 6.23
CA LEU A 192 4.02 -16.54 5.48
C LEU A 192 5.26 -15.63 5.40
N VAL A 193 5.04 -14.33 5.23
CA VAL A 193 6.10 -13.31 5.26
C VAL A 193 6.83 -13.37 6.60
N GLU A 194 6.11 -13.39 7.71
CA GLU A 194 6.70 -13.48 9.05
C GLU A 194 7.56 -14.74 9.20
N ALA A 195 7.04 -15.90 8.79
CA ALA A 195 7.78 -17.15 8.83
C ALA A 195 9.06 -17.11 7.97
N ALA A 196 8.98 -16.54 6.77
CA ALA A 196 10.12 -16.40 5.87
C ALA A 196 11.20 -15.43 6.37
N LEU A 197 10.76 -14.29 6.96
CA LEU A 197 11.68 -13.33 7.58
C LEU A 197 12.44 -13.97 8.75
N MET A 198 11.76 -14.71 9.62
CA MET A 198 12.39 -15.42 10.73
C MET A 198 13.38 -16.50 10.22
N ALA A 199 13.03 -17.25 9.19
CA ALA A 199 13.92 -18.25 8.58
C ALA A 199 15.19 -17.61 7.97
N ALA A 200 15.02 -16.47 7.28
CA ALA A 200 16.16 -15.75 6.68
C ALA A 200 17.14 -15.19 7.73
N GLN A 201 16.65 -14.84 8.91
CA GLN A 201 17.50 -14.38 10.01
C GLN A 201 18.27 -15.53 10.65
N ASN A 202 17.60 -16.67 10.90
CA ASN A 202 18.23 -17.84 11.51
C ASN A 202 19.39 -18.40 10.65
N GLN A 203 19.25 -18.36 9.32
CA GLN A 203 20.32 -18.77 8.40
C GLN A 203 21.57 -17.88 8.51
N LYS A 204 21.39 -16.57 8.77
CA LYS A 204 22.53 -15.64 8.92
C LYS A 204 23.25 -15.76 10.26
N THR A 205 22.57 -16.25 11.29
CA THR A 205 23.18 -16.45 12.61
C THR A 205 24.02 -17.74 12.66
N GLN A 206 23.81 -18.66 11.70
CA GLN A 206 24.52 -19.94 11.60
C GLN A 206 25.70 -19.91 10.59
N ALA A 207 25.85 -18.84 9.82
CA ALA A 207 26.93 -18.66 8.84
C ALA A 207 28.00 -17.69 9.35
#